data_8f3c4ca4ffb08ac7b2cbc0b67baedd6e
#
_entry.id   8f3c4ca4ffb08ac7b2cbc0b67baedd6e
#
_cell.length_a   1.000
_cell.length_b   1.000
_cell.length_c   1.000
_cell.angle_alpha   90.00
_cell.angle_beta   90.00
_cell.angle_gamma   90.00
#
_symmetry.space_group_name_H-M   'P 1'
#
loop_
_entity.id
_entity.type
_entity.pdbx_description
1 polymer ?
#
loop_
_entity_poly.entity_id
_entity_poly.type
_entity_poly.pdbx_seq_one_letter_code
_entity_poly.pdbx_strand_id
1 'polypeptide(L)'
;APREILSAAREVILSAGVINSPQLLKLSGIGPADELREHGIPLVHDLPGVGENLQDHPDVIIRCLDKSGTSMSLAPTLRSLAFALRMLLQKPFVFTPTDCGGFVRSSPQEPIPDLQLQFAALRMLPHGHGWSTSLRSGFVLHICHLRPQSRGRVTLRSADPFAPPVIHANRSEER
;
A
#
# COMPACT_ATOMS: atom_id res chain seq x y z
N ALA A 1 -17.70 3.42 23.79
CA ALA A 1 -18.62 2.30 23.68
C ALA A 1 -18.43 1.38 24.89
N PRO A 2 -19.47 0.69 25.39
CA PRO A 2 -19.31 -0.27 26.44
C PRO A 2 -18.36 -1.40 26.02
N ARG A 3 -17.53 -1.89 26.93
CA ARG A 3 -16.68 -3.05 26.69
C ARG A 3 -17.54 -4.32 26.71
N GLU A 4 -17.41 -5.11 25.66
CA GLU A 4 -18.03 -6.44 25.58
C GLU A 4 -16.93 -7.50 25.65
N ILE A 5 -17.17 -8.54 26.43
CA ILE A 5 -16.24 -9.68 26.57
C ILE A 5 -16.79 -10.82 25.73
N LEU A 6 -16.03 -11.20 24.71
CA LEU A 6 -16.31 -12.35 23.87
C LEU A 6 -15.32 -13.47 24.18
N SER A 7 -15.81 -14.70 24.26
CA SER A 7 -14.98 -15.89 24.49
C SER A 7 -14.95 -16.76 23.23
N ALA A 8 -13.76 -17.19 22.82
CA ALA A 8 -13.59 -18.15 21.76
C ALA A 8 -13.41 -19.56 22.30
N ALA A 9 -14.04 -20.56 21.68
CA ALA A 9 -13.97 -21.96 22.14
C ALA A 9 -12.62 -22.63 21.83
N ARG A 10 -11.87 -22.11 20.86
CA ARG A 10 -10.57 -22.67 20.42
C ARG A 10 -9.48 -21.62 20.36
N GLU A 11 -9.64 -20.61 19.48
CA GLU A 11 -8.58 -19.63 19.20
C GLU A 11 -9.16 -18.30 18.77
N VAL A 12 -8.34 -17.27 18.81
CA VAL A 12 -8.62 -15.94 18.23
C VAL A 12 -7.61 -15.71 17.10
N ILE A 13 -8.10 -15.46 15.89
CA ILE A 13 -7.28 -15.24 14.70
C ILE A 13 -7.12 -13.75 14.47
N LEU A 14 -5.88 -13.25 14.49
CA LEU A 14 -5.53 -11.88 14.14
C LEU A 14 -5.06 -11.80 12.70
N SER A 15 -5.81 -11.10 11.84
CA SER A 15 -5.49 -10.89 10.43
C SER A 15 -5.77 -9.44 9.98
N ALA A 16 -5.40 -8.48 10.83
CA ALA A 16 -5.69 -7.06 10.65
C ALA A 16 -4.64 -6.31 9.77
N GLY A 17 -3.76 -7.05 9.11
CA GLY A 17 -2.72 -6.49 8.23
C GLY A 17 -1.48 -6.04 8.98
N VAL A 18 -0.48 -5.57 8.20
CA VAL A 18 0.87 -5.25 8.68
C VAL A 18 0.92 -4.11 9.71
N ILE A 19 -0.07 -3.25 9.73
CA ILE A 19 -0.17 -2.11 10.67
C ILE A 19 -0.95 -2.48 11.92
N ASN A 20 -2.15 -3.03 11.75
CA ASN A 20 -3.07 -3.21 12.88
C ASN A 20 -2.82 -4.53 13.64
N SER A 21 -2.27 -5.57 13.00
CA SER A 21 -1.95 -6.81 13.73
C SER A 21 -0.91 -6.60 14.83
N PRO A 22 0.24 -5.93 14.57
CA PRO A 22 1.16 -5.60 15.66
C PRO A 22 0.57 -4.65 16.70
N GLN A 23 -0.28 -3.70 16.31
CA GLN A 23 -0.98 -2.85 17.27
C GLN A 23 -1.86 -3.67 18.22
N LEU A 24 -2.67 -4.58 17.69
CA LEU A 24 -3.56 -5.45 18.50
C LEU A 24 -2.76 -6.37 19.42
N LEU A 25 -1.66 -6.96 18.94
CA LEU A 25 -0.78 -7.78 19.77
C LEU A 25 -0.22 -6.99 20.94
N LYS A 26 0.35 -5.81 20.67
CA LYS A 26 0.93 -4.94 21.70
C LYS A 26 -0.12 -4.48 22.71
N LEU A 27 -1.30 -4.05 22.26
CA LEU A 27 -2.42 -3.70 23.15
C LEU A 27 -2.91 -4.89 23.99
N SER A 28 -2.67 -6.12 23.53
CA SER A 28 -2.96 -7.36 24.25
C SER A 28 -1.81 -7.80 25.18
N GLY A 29 -0.76 -7.00 25.33
CA GLY A 29 0.38 -7.31 26.18
C GLY A 29 1.43 -8.22 25.54
N ILE A 30 1.40 -8.40 24.20
CA ILE A 30 2.34 -9.24 23.45
C ILE A 30 3.20 -8.32 22.56
N GLY A 31 4.47 -8.15 22.87
CA GLY A 31 5.37 -7.27 22.15
C GLY A 31 6.62 -6.92 22.93
N PRO A 32 7.39 -5.91 22.48
CA PRO A 32 8.59 -5.46 23.19
C PRO A 32 8.25 -4.99 24.62
N ALA A 33 8.85 -5.64 25.63
CA ALA A 33 8.52 -5.39 27.03
C ALA A 33 8.69 -3.93 27.46
N ASP A 34 9.70 -3.23 26.93
CA ASP A 34 9.98 -1.83 27.27
C ASP A 34 8.89 -0.91 26.72
N GLU A 35 8.49 -1.09 25.45
CA GLU A 35 7.40 -0.32 24.83
C GLU A 35 6.07 -0.52 25.60
N LEU A 36 5.76 -1.76 25.96
CA LEU A 36 4.53 -2.06 26.70
C LEU A 36 4.54 -1.39 28.09
N ARG A 37 5.69 -1.39 28.75
CA ARG A 37 5.88 -0.73 30.07
C ARG A 37 5.72 0.79 29.96
N GLU A 38 6.27 1.42 28.93
CA GLU A 38 6.11 2.86 28.67
C GLU A 38 4.64 3.29 28.53
N HIS A 39 3.80 2.41 27.97
CA HIS A 39 2.37 2.67 27.80
C HIS A 39 1.51 2.12 28.94
N GLY A 40 2.11 1.58 30.01
CA GLY A 40 1.38 1.00 31.15
C GLY A 40 0.56 -0.24 30.80
N ILE A 41 0.93 -0.95 29.74
CA ILE A 41 0.27 -2.19 29.31
C ILE A 41 0.90 -3.37 30.06
N PRO A 42 0.12 -4.20 30.75
CA PRO A 42 0.63 -5.39 31.41
C PRO A 42 1.27 -6.36 30.41
N LEU A 43 2.51 -6.78 30.68
CA LEU A 43 3.23 -7.74 29.85
C LEU A 43 2.62 -9.13 30.00
N VAL A 44 2.16 -9.70 28.90
CA VAL A 44 1.72 -11.10 28.78
C VAL A 44 2.85 -11.95 28.21
N HIS A 45 3.49 -11.46 27.13
CA HIS A 45 4.60 -12.16 26.50
C HIS A 45 5.58 -11.18 25.85
N ASP A 46 6.85 -11.28 26.21
CA ASP A 46 7.91 -10.47 25.60
C ASP A 46 8.25 -11.02 24.21
N LEU A 47 7.89 -10.26 23.20
CA LEU A 47 8.11 -10.63 21.79
C LEU A 47 8.69 -9.42 21.02
N PRO A 48 10.02 -9.21 21.06
CA PRO A 48 10.66 -8.00 20.54
C PRO A 48 10.43 -7.75 19.04
N GLY A 49 10.14 -8.80 18.26
CA GLY A 49 9.90 -8.67 16.82
C GLY A 49 8.54 -8.11 16.43
N VAL A 50 7.61 -7.94 17.37
CA VAL A 50 6.27 -7.41 17.05
C VAL A 50 6.37 -5.95 16.62
N GLY A 51 5.94 -5.67 15.41
CA GLY A 51 5.99 -4.34 14.80
C GLY A 51 7.33 -3.96 14.19
N GLU A 52 8.36 -4.78 14.29
CA GLU A 52 9.66 -4.56 13.67
C GLU A 52 9.71 -5.05 12.21
N ASN A 53 10.76 -4.66 11.49
CA ASN A 53 11.06 -5.10 10.13
C ASN A 53 9.98 -4.69 9.10
N LEU A 54 9.34 -3.54 9.29
CA LEU A 54 8.42 -2.98 8.31
C LEU A 54 9.15 -2.67 7.01
N GLN A 55 8.63 -3.19 5.90
CA GLN A 55 9.16 -2.99 4.56
C GLN A 55 8.04 -2.54 3.64
N ASP A 56 8.37 -1.65 2.70
CA ASP A 56 7.44 -1.19 1.69
C ASP A 56 8.21 -0.81 0.42
N HIS A 57 7.60 -1.04 -0.74
CA HIS A 57 8.24 -0.77 -2.02
C HIS A 57 8.26 0.74 -2.30
N PRO A 58 9.43 1.37 -2.51
CA PRO A 58 9.50 2.70 -3.10
C PRO A 58 8.98 2.64 -4.54
N ASP A 59 8.14 3.61 -4.91
CA ASP A 59 7.54 3.71 -6.23
C ASP A 59 7.84 5.07 -6.86
N VAL A 60 8.45 5.04 -8.04
CA VAL A 60 8.66 6.21 -8.88
C VAL A 60 7.63 6.22 -10.01
N ILE A 61 6.88 7.29 -10.11
CA ILE A 61 5.80 7.42 -11.08
C ILE A 61 6.20 8.40 -12.18
N ILE A 62 6.37 7.90 -13.39
CA ILE A 62 6.57 8.70 -14.60
C ILE A 62 5.22 8.92 -15.26
N ARG A 63 4.82 10.19 -15.41
CA ARG A 63 3.55 10.58 -16.00
C ARG A 63 3.77 11.23 -17.34
N CYS A 64 3.13 10.70 -18.37
CA CYS A 64 3.20 11.23 -19.72
C CYS A 64 1.84 11.75 -20.16
N LEU A 65 1.84 12.90 -20.83
CA LEU A 65 0.66 13.41 -21.53
C LEU A 65 0.58 12.76 -22.91
N ASP A 66 -0.57 12.23 -23.25
CA ASP A 66 -0.84 11.70 -24.57
C ASP A 66 -1.45 12.80 -25.45
N LYS A 67 -0.69 13.26 -26.46
CA LYS A 67 -1.15 14.24 -27.43
C LYS A 67 -1.96 13.59 -28.57
N SER A 68 -1.86 12.27 -28.76
CA SER A 68 -2.61 11.54 -29.78
C SER A 68 -4.08 11.36 -29.43
N GLY A 69 -4.39 11.41 -28.12
CA GLY A 69 -5.73 11.18 -27.57
C GLY A 69 -6.18 9.73 -27.68
N THR A 70 -5.23 8.78 -27.82
CA THR A 70 -5.52 7.33 -27.85
C THR A 70 -5.61 6.72 -26.46
N SER A 71 -4.95 7.34 -25.47
CA SER A 71 -5.04 6.89 -24.08
C SER A 71 -6.40 7.23 -23.47
N MET A 72 -6.74 6.50 -22.40
CA MET A 72 -7.99 6.73 -21.67
C MET A 72 -8.01 8.14 -21.05
N SER A 73 -9.16 8.79 -21.18
CA SER A 73 -9.43 10.05 -20.52
C SER A 73 -10.76 9.94 -19.78
N LEU A 74 -10.79 10.42 -18.54
CA LEU A 74 -12.01 10.57 -17.75
C LEU A 74 -12.75 11.88 -18.08
N ALA A 75 -12.25 12.69 -19.03
CA ALA A 75 -12.95 13.85 -19.50
C ALA A 75 -14.27 13.42 -20.18
N PRO A 76 -15.39 14.12 -19.92
CA PRO A 76 -16.68 13.83 -20.57
C PRO A 76 -16.64 14.29 -22.04
N THR A 77 -16.00 13.50 -22.89
CA THR A 77 -15.90 13.74 -24.33
C THR A 77 -16.74 12.70 -25.08
N LEU A 78 -17.10 12.97 -26.33
CA LEU A 78 -17.76 12.01 -27.21
C LEU A 78 -16.95 10.71 -27.33
N ARG A 79 -15.61 10.79 -27.29
CA ARG A 79 -14.71 9.63 -27.36
C ARG A 79 -14.79 8.79 -26.08
N SER A 80 -14.82 9.42 -24.89
CA SER A 80 -14.95 8.68 -23.63
C SER A 80 -16.33 8.04 -23.50
N LEU A 81 -17.39 8.71 -24.00
CA LEU A 81 -18.73 8.13 -24.05
C LEU A 81 -18.79 6.94 -25.02
N ALA A 82 -18.24 7.06 -26.21
CA ALA A 82 -18.17 5.97 -27.18
C ALA A 82 -17.34 4.79 -26.65
N PHE A 83 -16.23 5.06 -25.96
CA PHE A 83 -15.43 4.05 -25.30
C PHE A 83 -16.22 3.35 -24.19
N ALA A 84 -16.89 4.09 -23.30
CA ALA A 84 -17.72 3.52 -22.24
C ALA A 84 -18.86 2.65 -22.81
N LEU A 85 -19.52 3.12 -23.86
CA LEU A 85 -20.57 2.35 -24.55
C LEU A 85 -20.02 1.06 -25.17
N ARG A 86 -18.86 1.14 -25.84
CA ARG A 86 -18.18 -0.03 -26.39
C ARG A 86 -17.82 -1.03 -25.30
N MET A 87 -17.34 -0.57 -24.16
CA MET A 87 -16.99 -1.41 -23.00
C MET A 87 -18.22 -2.09 -22.39
N LEU A 88 -19.36 -1.39 -22.33
CA LEU A 88 -20.62 -1.97 -21.85
C LEU A 88 -21.17 -3.07 -22.78
N LEU A 89 -20.89 -2.95 -24.08
CA LEU A 89 -21.35 -3.93 -25.09
C LEU A 89 -20.41 -5.15 -25.20
N GLN A 90 -19.18 -5.06 -24.70
CA GLN A 90 -18.22 -6.17 -24.68
C GLN A 90 -18.40 -7.01 -23.42
N LYS A 91 -18.74 -8.29 -23.58
CA LYS A 91 -18.83 -9.27 -22.48
C LYS A 91 -17.78 -10.37 -22.68
N PRO A 92 -17.04 -10.80 -21.62
CA PRO A 92 -17.02 -10.21 -20.28
C PRO A 92 -16.27 -8.88 -20.23
N PHE A 93 -16.80 -7.93 -19.46
CA PHE A 93 -16.11 -6.67 -19.20
C PHE A 93 -14.96 -6.90 -18.20
N VAL A 94 -13.73 -6.80 -18.66
CA VAL A 94 -12.55 -6.81 -17.80
C VAL A 94 -11.85 -5.46 -17.96
N PHE A 95 -11.94 -4.63 -16.94
CA PHE A 95 -11.18 -3.40 -16.86
C PHE A 95 -10.03 -3.61 -15.89
N THR A 96 -8.81 -3.64 -16.42
CA THR A 96 -7.59 -3.60 -15.62
C THR A 96 -6.97 -2.22 -15.80
N PRO A 97 -6.77 -1.44 -14.74
CA PRO A 97 -6.12 -0.14 -14.84
C PRO A 97 -4.65 -0.26 -15.27
N THR A 98 -4.04 -1.42 -15.08
CA THR A 98 -2.68 -1.75 -15.52
C THR A 98 -2.73 -2.76 -16.64
N ASP A 99 -2.38 -2.33 -17.86
CA ASP A 99 -2.50 -3.18 -19.06
C ASP A 99 -1.31 -4.09 -19.27
N CYS A 100 -0.13 -3.67 -18.86
CA CYS A 100 1.10 -4.45 -18.99
C CYS A 100 2.12 -4.08 -17.92
N GLY A 101 3.09 -4.96 -17.75
CA GLY A 101 4.18 -4.76 -16.83
C GLY A 101 5.29 -5.77 -17.04
N GLY A 102 6.33 -5.66 -16.27
CA GLY A 102 7.47 -6.55 -16.36
C GLY A 102 8.39 -6.42 -15.16
N PHE A 103 9.35 -7.33 -15.09
CA PHE A 103 10.38 -7.35 -14.06
C PHE A 103 11.74 -7.26 -14.75
N VAL A 104 12.56 -6.32 -14.29
CA VAL A 104 13.89 -6.08 -14.85
C VAL A 104 14.93 -6.01 -13.75
N ARG A 105 16.19 -6.19 -14.13
CA ARG A 105 17.31 -5.99 -13.22
C ARG A 105 17.79 -4.55 -13.33
N SER A 106 18.06 -3.91 -12.20
CA SER A 106 18.64 -2.55 -12.17
C SER A 106 20.08 -2.55 -12.71
N SER A 107 20.78 -3.67 -12.55
CA SER A 107 22.14 -3.86 -13.07
C SER A 107 22.36 -5.32 -13.50
N PRO A 108 23.36 -5.59 -14.36
CA PRO A 108 23.74 -6.96 -14.76
C PRO A 108 24.21 -7.83 -13.58
N GLN A 109 24.64 -7.21 -12.49
CA GLN A 109 25.14 -7.91 -11.29
C GLN A 109 24.00 -8.42 -10.39
N GLU A 110 22.77 -7.89 -10.57
CA GLU A 110 21.64 -8.38 -9.81
C GLU A 110 21.29 -9.81 -10.20
N PRO A 111 21.26 -10.76 -9.24
CA PRO A 111 21.03 -12.18 -9.54
C PRO A 111 19.62 -12.44 -10.05
N ILE A 112 18.65 -11.63 -9.63
CA ILE A 112 17.23 -11.73 -9.98
C ILE A 112 16.65 -10.31 -10.20
N PRO A 113 15.55 -10.17 -10.97
CA PRO A 113 14.90 -8.89 -11.16
C PRO A 113 14.54 -8.22 -9.82
N ASP A 114 14.92 -6.95 -9.68
CA ASP A 114 14.75 -6.13 -8.49
C ASP A 114 13.87 -4.90 -8.73
N LEU A 115 13.50 -4.64 -10.00
CA LEU A 115 12.57 -3.60 -10.38
C LEU A 115 11.32 -4.20 -11.03
N GLN A 116 10.15 -3.71 -10.62
CA GLN A 116 8.88 -3.99 -11.26
C GLN A 116 8.42 -2.76 -12.02
N LEU A 117 8.08 -2.96 -13.29
CA LEU A 117 7.48 -1.95 -14.15
C LEU A 117 5.99 -2.24 -14.29
N GLN A 118 5.15 -1.22 -14.12
CA GLN A 118 3.71 -1.33 -14.32
C GLN A 118 3.26 -0.16 -15.19
N PHE A 119 2.66 -0.47 -16.33
CA PHE A 119 2.12 0.52 -17.24
C PHE A 119 0.61 0.59 -17.07
N ALA A 120 0.08 1.81 -16.98
CA ALA A 120 -1.35 2.05 -17.01
C ALA A 120 -1.67 3.11 -18.08
N ALA A 121 -2.59 2.75 -18.97
CA ALA A 121 -3.07 3.63 -20.05
C ALA A 121 -4.03 4.72 -19.55
N LEU A 122 -3.96 5.05 -18.27
CA LEU A 122 -4.73 6.09 -17.60
C LEU A 122 -3.79 6.99 -16.81
N ARG A 123 -3.95 8.30 -16.94
CA ARG A 123 -3.21 9.26 -16.12
C ARG A 123 -3.76 9.28 -14.69
N MET A 124 -3.18 8.46 -13.84
CA MET A 124 -3.49 8.47 -12.41
C MET A 124 -2.77 9.61 -11.70
N LEU A 125 -3.44 10.19 -10.70
CA LEU A 125 -2.84 11.19 -9.82
C LEU A 125 -2.22 10.53 -8.59
N PRO A 126 -1.27 11.23 -7.93
CA PRO A 126 -0.79 10.81 -6.64
C PRO A 126 -1.95 10.67 -5.64
N HIS A 127 -1.82 9.74 -4.71
CA HIS A 127 -2.73 9.60 -3.59
C HIS A 127 -2.91 10.95 -2.87
N GLY A 128 -4.14 11.33 -2.58
CA GLY A 128 -4.46 12.59 -1.90
C GLY A 128 -4.80 13.78 -2.81
N HIS A 129 -4.71 13.65 -4.12
CA HIS A 129 -5.18 14.68 -5.07
C HIS A 129 -6.56 14.31 -5.64
N GLY A 130 -7.44 15.30 -5.73
CA GLY A 130 -8.81 15.08 -6.19
C GLY A 130 -8.91 14.57 -7.63
N TRP A 131 -10.00 13.95 -7.98
CA TRP A 131 -10.31 13.34 -9.29
C TRP A 131 -10.26 14.35 -10.47
N SER A 132 -10.37 15.65 -10.19
CA SER A 132 -10.49 16.70 -11.21
C SER A 132 -9.30 16.87 -12.15
N THR A 133 -8.11 16.42 -11.75
CA THR A 133 -6.89 16.57 -12.56
C THR A 133 -6.61 15.34 -13.43
N SER A 134 -7.39 14.28 -13.31
CA SER A 134 -7.33 13.06 -14.14
C SER A 134 -8.01 13.21 -15.51
N LEU A 135 -8.48 14.41 -15.85
CA LEU A 135 -9.27 14.65 -17.04
C LEU A 135 -8.47 14.71 -18.35
N ARG A 136 -7.13 14.77 -18.28
CA ARG A 136 -6.29 14.80 -19.49
C ARG A 136 -5.88 13.39 -19.89
N SER A 137 -5.89 13.12 -21.20
CA SER A 137 -5.34 11.90 -21.77
C SER A 137 -3.86 11.74 -21.43
N GLY A 138 -3.47 10.55 -21.06
CA GLY A 138 -2.10 10.25 -20.68
C GLY A 138 -1.94 8.83 -20.16
N PHE A 139 -0.72 8.47 -19.85
CA PHE A 139 -0.38 7.18 -19.27
C PHE A 139 0.62 7.38 -18.15
N VAL A 140 0.74 6.38 -17.31
CA VAL A 140 1.73 6.34 -16.24
C VAL A 140 2.55 5.07 -16.32
N LEU A 141 3.82 5.20 -15.95
CA LEU A 141 4.72 4.09 -15.72
C LEU A 141 5.13 4.15 -14.24
N HIS A 142 4.82 3.11 -13.51
CA HIS A 142 5.29 2.86 -12.16
C HIS A 142 6.56 2.04 -12.22
N ILE A 143 7.55 2.44 -11.43
CA ILE A 143 8.83 1.73 -11.28
C ILE A 143 9.01 1.48 -9.79
N CYS A 144 8.74 0.25 -9.37
CA CYS A 144 8.82 -0.17 -7.97
C CYS A 144 10.13 -0.92 -7.70
N HIS A 145 10.87 -0.49 -6.67
CA HIS A 145 12.00 -1.25 -6.16
C HIS A 145 11.50 -2.37 -5.25
N LEU A 146 11.74 -3.64 -5.64
CA LEU A 146 11.16 -4.82 -4.98
C LEU A 146 11.90 -5.27 -3.72
N ARG A 147 13.14 -4.82 -3.53
CA ARG A 147 14.00 -5.27 -2.42
C ARG A 147 14.67 -4.11 -1.73
N PRO A 148 13.89 -3.20 -1.14
CA PRO A 148 14.47 -2.13 -0.35
C PRO A 148 15.27 -2.69 0.82
N GLN A 149 16.40 -2.05 1.13
CA GLN A 149 17.22 -2.40 2.29
C GLN A 149 16.69 -1.75 3.57
N SER A 150 15.95 -0.66 3.43
CA SER A 150 15.36 0.06 4.56
C SER A 150 14.42 -0.84 5.35
N ARG A 151 14.50 -0.69 6.68
CA ARG A 151 13.65 -1.39 7.64
C ARG A 151 13.03 -0.36 8.57
N GLY A 152 11.72 -0.41 8.66
CA GLY A 152 10.93 0.43 9.54
C GLY A 152 10.31 -0.37 10.68
N ARG A 153 9.42 0.30 11.41
CA ARG A 153 8.69 -0.31 12.52
C ARG A 153 7.34 0.35 12.75
N VAL A 154 6.45 -0.38 13.41
CA VAL A 154 5.15 0.09 13.87
C VAL A 154 5.16 0.07 15.39
N THR A 155 4.96 1.23 16.03
CA THR A 155 4.94 1.38 17.49
C THR A 155 3.57 1.87 17.96
N LEU A 156 3.25 1.66 19.22
CA LEU A 156 2.06 2.24 19.84
C LEU A 156 2.23 3.76 19.99
N ARG A 157 1.15 4.49 19.85
CA ARG A 157 1.06 5.90 20.24
C ARG A 157 0.65 6.04 21.69
N SER A 158 -0.21 5.13 22.16
CA SER A 158 -0.75 5.07 23.52
C SER A 158 -1.44 3.72 23.74
N ALA A 159 -1.89 3.50 24.96
CA ALA A 159 -2.73 2.33 25.30
C ALA A 159 -4.20 2.44 24.82
N ASP A 160 -4.59 3.55 24.19
CA ASP A 160 -5.93 3.71 23.62
C ASP A 160 -6.02 2.91 22.30
N PRO A 161 -6.94 1.91 22.22
CA PRO A 161 -7.09 1.09 21.02
C PRO A 161 -7.60 1.85 19.79
N PHE A 162 -8.16 3.05 19.96
CA PHE A 162 -8.64 3.88 18.88
C PHE A 162 -7.59 4.90 18.39
N ALA A 163 -6.49 5.07 19.13
CA ALA A 163 -5.39 5.89 18.68
C ALA A 163 -4.62 5.19 17.55
N PRO A 164 -4.39 5.84 16.39
CA PRO A 164 -3.63 5.23 15.31
C PRO A 164 -2.18 4.98 15.77
N PRO A 165 -1.56 3.85 15.39
CA PRO A 165 -0.16 3.57 15.72
C PRO A 165 0.79 4.56 15.05
N VAL A 166 2.02 4.60 15.52
CA VAL A 166 3.10 5.38 14.90
C VAL A 166 3.82 4.49 13.90
N ILE A 167 3.93 4.96 12.65
CA ILE A 167 4.57 4.23 11.56
C ILE A 167 5.90 4.93 11.25
N HIS A 168 6.99 4.22 11.50
CA HIS A 168 8.34 4.64 11.15
C HIS A 168 8.74 3.88 9.88
N ALA A 169 8.48 4.47 8.71
CA ALA A 169 8.71 3.79 7.44
C ALA A 169 10.20 3.65 7.10
N ASN A 170 11.03 4.59 7.57
CA ASN A 170 12.48 4.62 7.38
C ASN A 170 12.92 4.46 5.91
N ARG A 171 12.21 5.16 5.00
CA ARG A 171 12.40 5.03 3.54
C ARG A 171 13.52 5.90 2.96
N SER A 172 14.05 6.84 3.72
CA SER A 172 14.92 7.90 3.20
C SER A 172 16.41 7.56 3.11
N GLU A 173 16.81 6.36 3.49
CA GLU A 173 18.22 5.96 3.59
C GLU A 173 18.74 5.16 2.39
N GLU A 174 17.90 4.93 1.39
CA GLU A 174 18.34 4.30 0.14
C GLU A 174 19.08 5.34 -0.71
N ARG A 175 20.38 5.15 -0.84
CA ARG A 175 21.27 5.93 -1.68
C ARG A 175 21.49 5.26 -3.02
#